data_1f3f0fcb064b85ce5d3b6cafe6dba4b7
#
_entry.id   1f3f0fcb064b85ce5d3b6cafe6dba4b7
#
_cell.length_a   1.000
_cell.length_b   1.000
_cell.length_c   1.000
_cell.angle_alpha   90.00
_cell.angle_beta   90.00
_cell.angle_gamma   90.00
#
_symmetry.space_group_name_H-M   'P 1'
#
loop_
_entity.id
_entity.type
_entity.pdbx_description
1 polymer ?
#
loop_
_entity_poly.entity_id
_entity_poly.type
_entity_poly.pdbx_seq_one_letter_code
_entity_poly.pdbx_strand_id
1 'polypeptide(L)'
;MEVQPIQIISTYPTREEAVLVGGEAVQLHMAACAQVTSEITSIYRWEGKIRSGREFQLKLKTLSTMETQLIAWLTERHPYKVAEILVIPLSYVAPDYLSWMKEVIH
;
A
#
# COMPACT_ATOMS: atom_id res chain seq x y z
N MET A 1 2.05 16.33 17.82
CA MET A 1 2.12 14.91 17.44
C MET A 1 3.20 14.68 16.42
N GLU A 2 4.00 13.69 16.66
CA GLU A 2 5.03 13.34 15.68
C GLU A 2 4.40 12.66 14.47
N VAL A 3 4.94 12.98 13.30
CA VAL A 3 4.56 12.33 12.06
C VAL A 3 5.36 11.04 11.93
N GLN A 4 4.66 9.92 11.87
CA GLN A 4 5.25 8.60 11.78
C GLN A 4 5.31 8.13 10.34
N PRO A 5 6.50 7.74 9.83
CA PRO A 5 6.56 7.09 8.52
C PRO A 5 5.94 5.70 8.62
N ILE A 6 5.17 5.33 7.61
CA ILE A 6 4.46 4.06 7.55
C ILE A 6 4.56 3.45 6.16
N GLN A 7 4.33 2.15 6.09
CA GLN A 7 4.16 1.44 4.83
C GLN A 7 2.78 0.82 4.81
N ILE A 8 2.05 1.03 3.73
CA ILE A 8 0.75 0.40 3.54
C ILE A 8 0.92 -0.67 2.47
N ILE A 9 0.45 -1.88 2.78
CA ILE A 9 0.55 -3.03 1.88
C ILE A 9 -0.84 -3.45 1.48
N SER A 10 -1.02 -3.70 0.19
CA SER A 10 -2.26 -4.27 -0.36
C SER A 10 -1.90 -5.27 -1.46
N THR A 11 -2.83 -6.14 -1.82
CA THR A 11 -2.62 -7.14 -2.87
C THR A 11 -3.66 -7.01 -3.95
N TYR A 12 -3.25 -7.31 -5.19
CA TYR A 12 -4.10 -7.16 -6.37
C TYR A 12 -3.99 -8.39 -7.27
N PRO A 13 -5.06 -8.71 -8.02
CA PRO A 13 -5.05 -9.90 -8.88
C PRO A 13 -4.17 -9.74 -10.12
N THR A 14 -3.89 -8.51 -10.55
CA THR A 14 -3.04 -8.24 -11.70
C THR A 14 -1.99 -7.19 -11.37
N ARG A 15 -0.87 -7.27 -12.07
CA ARG A 15 0.20 -6.29 -11.92
C ARG A 15 -0.27 -4.91 -12.38
N GLU A 16 -1.06 -4.88 -13.46
CA GLU A 16 -1.57 -3.63 -14.04
C GLU A 16 -2.40 -2.85 -13.04
N GLU A 17 -3.28 -3.52 -12.30
CA GLU A 17 -4.09 -2.86 -11.28
C GLU A 17 -3.24 -2.29 -10.15
N ALA A 18 -2.26 -3.07 -9.68
CA ALA A 18 -1.37 -2.61 -8.62
C ALA A 18 -0.55 -1.38 -9.06
N VAL A 19 -0.04 -1.41 -10.30
CA VAL A 19 0.73 -0.30 -10.85
C VAL A 19 -0.14 0.94 -11.02
N LEU A 20 -1.36 0.77 -11.52
CA LEU A 20 -2.30 1.88 -11.71
C LEU A 20 -2.64 2.56 -10.38
N VAL A 21 -3.02 1.78 -9.38
CA VAL A 21 -3.37 2.31 -8.06
C VAL A 21 -2.16 2.98 -7.40
N GLY A 22 -1.01 2.33 -7.45
CA GLY A 22 0.22 2.89 -6.90
C GLY A 22 0.63 4.20 -7.56
N GLY A 23 0.53 4.25 -8.88
CA GLY A 23 0.83 5.46 -9.65
C GLY A 23 -0.09 6.62 -9.30
N GLU A 24 -1.39 6.35 -9.15
CA GLU A 24 -2.35 7.37 -8.76
C GLU A 24 -2.09 7.89 -7.35
N ALA A 25 -1.77 7.01 -6.41
CA ALA A 25 -1.47 7.42 -5.03
C ALA A 25 -0.29 8.39 -4.97
N VAL A 26 0.75 8.13 -5.77
CA VAL A 26 1.92 9.01 -5.87
C VAL A 26 1.55 10.32 -6.55
N GLN A 27 0.81 10.24 -7.65
CA GLN A 27 0.38 11.43 -8.39
C GLN A 27 -0.46 12.37 -7.54
N LEU A 28 -1.29 11.82 -6.65
CA LEU A 28 -2.14 12.61 -5.76
C LEU A 28 -1.44 13.05 -4.46
N HIS A 29 -0.14 12.84 -4.36
CA HIS A 29 0.66 13.20 -3.19
C HIS A 29 0.26 12.50 -1.89
N MET A 30 -0.45 11.38 -1.98
CA MET A 30 -0.82 10.59 -0.81
C MET A 30 0.27 9.61 -0.40
N ALA A 31 1.14 9.25 -1.33
CA ALA A 31 2.29 8.39 -1.07
C ALA A 31 3.53 8.97 -1.72
N ALA A 32 4.67 8.80 -1.07
CA ALA A 32 5.95 9.25 -1.63
C ALA A 32 6.47 8.26 -2.67
N CYS A 33 6.20 6.98 -2.45
CA CYS A 33 6.74 5.91 -3.29
C CYS A 33 5.74 4.76 -3.33
N ALA A 34 5.59 4.17 -4.51
CA ALA A 34 4.81 2.96 -4.71
C ALA A 34 5.72 1.90 -5.32
N GLN A 35 5.73 0.71 -4.75
CA GLN A 35 6.50 -0.41 -5.26
C GLN A 35 5.58 -1.59 -5.47
N VAL A 36 5.72 -2.26 -6.60
CA VAL A 36 4.91 -3.43 -6.94
C VAL A 36 5.84 -4.62 -7.08
N THR A 37 5.54 -5.69 -6.36
CA THR A 37 6.34 -6.91 -6.39
C THR A 37 6.09 -7.68 -7.68
N SER A 38 6.95 -8.66 -7.95
CA SER A 38 6.65 -9.70 -8.90
C SER A 38 5.52 -10.57 -8.34
N GLU A 39 5.01 -11.50 -9.14
CA GLU A 39 3.94 -12.39 -8.73
C GLU A 39 4.30 -13.16 -7.46
N ILE A 40 3.36 -13.21 -6.53
CA ILE A 40 3.46 -14.04 -5.32
C ILE A 40 2.33 -15.05 -5.31
N THR A 41 2.52 -16.14 -4.58
CA THR A 41 1.47 -17.12 -4.32
C THR A 41 0.92 -16.86 -2.93
N SER A 42 -0.38 -16.57 -2.84
CA SER A 42 -1.06 -16.39 -1.57
C SER A 42 -1.85 -17.65 -1.25
N ILE A 43 -1.72 -18.12 -0.02
CA ILE A 43 -2.43 -19.31 0.46
C ILE A 43 -3.27 -18.85 1.64
N TYR A 44 -4.57 -19.09 1.58
CA TYR A 44 -5.48 -18.51 2.56
C TYR A 44 -6.73 -19.37 2.73
N ARG A 45 -7.44 -19.15 3.82
CA ARG A 45 -8.70 -19.84 4.09
C ARG A 45 -9.87 -18.94 3.70
N TRP A 46 -10.74 -19.46 2.88
CA TRP A 46 -11.93 -18.74 2.43
C TRP A 46 -13.10 -19.70 2.32
N GLU A 47 -14.24 -19.35 2.94
CA GLU A 47 -15.44 -20.16 2.93
C GLU A 47 -15.20 -21.61 3.33
N GLY A 48 -14.41 -21.80 4.40
CA GLY A 48 -14.13 -23.12 4.95
C GLY A 48 -13.11 -23.96 4.18
N LYS A 49 -12.51 -23.40 3.13
CA LYS A 49 -11.55 -24.13 2.30
C LYS A 49 -10.23 -23.40 2.23
N ILE A 50 -9.16 -24.17 2.05
CA ILE A 50 -7.84 -23.60 1.79
C ILE A 50 -7.72 -23.38 0.30
N ARG A 51 -7.39 -22.16 -0.08
CA ARG A 51 -7.26 -21.76 -1.48
C ARG A 51 -5.87 -21.18 -1.71
N SER A 52 -5.45 -21.18 -2.94
CA SER A 52 -4.24 -20.46 -3.34
C SER A 52 -4.51 -19.66 -4.59
N GLY A 53 -3.81 -18.54 -4.73
CA GLY A 53 -3.99 -17.68 -5.89
C GLY A 53 -2.73 -16.88 -6.14
N ARG A 54 -2.65 -16.31 -7.32
CA ARG A 54 -1.56 -15.43 -7.72
C ARG A 54 -1.94 -14.01 -7.42
N GLU A 55 -1.02 -13.29 -6.81
CA GLU A 55 -1.26 -11.90 -6.46
C GLU A 55 0.00 -11.06 -6.69
N PHE A 56 -0.20 -9.75 -6.73
CA PHE A 56 0.85 -8.75 -6.83
C PHE A 56 0.72 -7.82 -5.66
N GLN A 57 1.81 -7.62 -4.93
CA GLN A 57 1.79 -6.82 -3.73
C GLN A 57 2.16 -5.37 -4.06
N LEU A 58 1.30 -4.44 -3.62
CA LEU A 58 1.56 -3.01 -3.70
C LEU A 58 2.03 -2.54 -2.34
N LYS A 59 3.17 -1.85 -2.31
CA LYS A 59 3.73 -1.26 -1.10
C LYS A 59 3.81 0.24 -1.29
N LEU A 60 3.11 0.96 -0.42
CA LEU A 60 3.08 2.42 -0.45
C LEU A 60 3.84 2.96 0.74
N LYS A 61 4.81 3.82 0.50
CA LYS A 61 5.53 4.50 1.58
C LYS A 61 4.94 5.88 1.76
N THR A 62 4.45 6.13 2.96
CA THR A 62 3.75 7.38 3.26
C THR A 62 3.95 7.77 4.72
N LEU A 63 3.19 8.77 5.15
CA LEU A 63 3.27 9.29 6.51
C LEU A 63 1.93 9.08 7.22
N SER A 64 1.98 9.01 8.54
CA SER A 64 0.78 8.78 9.36
C SER A 64 -0.33 9.82 9.12
N THR A 65 0.03 11.01 8.67
CA THR A 65 -0.94 12.07 8.33
C THR A 65 -1.86 11.67 7.18
N MET A 66 -1.44 10.73 6.33
CA MET A 66 -2.21 10.27 5.19
C MET A 66 -2.91 8.94 5.44
N GLU A 67 -2.70 8.32 6.59
CA GLU A 67 -3.18 6.96 6.84
C GLU A 67 -4.67 6.79 6.61
N THR A 68 -5.49 7.57 7.29
CA THR A 68 -6.96 7.46 7.20
C THR A 68 -7.46 7.71 5.79
N GLN A 69 -6.97 8.78 5.16
CA GLN A 69 -7.37 9.17 3.81
C GLN A 69 -6.98 8.09 2.80
N LEU A 70 -5.75 7.58 2.90
CA LEU A 70 -5.24 6.62 1.94
C LEU A 70 -5.93 5.25 2.09
N ILE A 71 -6.20 4.82 3.32
CA ILE A 71 -6.96 3.58 3.56
C ILE A 71 -8.34 3.67 2.93
N ALA A 72 -9.05 4.77 3.14
CA ALA A 72 -10.38 4.97 2.57
C ALA A 72 -10.34 4.96 1.03
N TRP A 73 -9.35 5.64 0.47
CA TRP A 73 -9.17 5.72 -0.97
C TRP A 73 -8.86 4.34 -1.59
N LEU A 74 -7.98 3.57 -0.94
CA LEU A 74 -7.66 2.21 -1.39
C LEU A 74 -8.87 1.28 -1.30
N THR A 75 -9.60 1.35 -0.19
CA THR A 75 -10.78 0.50 0.03
C THR A 75 -11.81 0.72 -1.05
N GLU A 76 -12.08 1.98 -1.39
CA GLU A 76 -13.08 2.33 -2.39
C GLU A 76 -12.71 1.80 -3.79
N ARG A 77 -11.43 1.76 -4.11
CA ARG A 77 -10.93 1.36 -5.44
C ARG A 77 -10.52 -0.09 -5.54
N HIS A 78 -10.58 -0.83 -4.44
CA HIS A 78 -10.07 -2.20 -4.46
C HIS A 78 -11.02 -3.12 -5.20
N PRO A 79 -10.51 -4.02 -6.08
CA PRO A 79 -11.36 -4.97 -6.79
C PRO A 79 -11.91 -6.07 -5.90
N TYR A 80 -11.26 -6.36 -4.75
CA TYR A 80 -11.73 -7.37 -3.83
C TYR A 80 -12.74 -6.81 -2.86
N LYS A 81 -13.77 -7.61 -2.57
CA LYS A 81 -14.76 -7.28 -1.54
C LYS A 81 -14.12 -7.26 -0.15
N VAL A 82 -13.23 -8.21 0.12
CA VAL A 82 -12.46 -8.27 1.36
C VAL A 82 -10.99 -8.09 0.98
N ALA A 83 -10.51 -6.86 1.07
CA ALA A 83 -9.17 -6.52 0.64
C ALA A 83 -8.17 -6.62 1.78
N GLU A 84 -6.96 -7.09 1.46
CA GLU A 84 -5.85 -6.96 2.38
C GLU A 84 -5.35 -5.53 2.33
N ILE A 85 -5.42 -4.82 3.44
CA ILE A 85 -4.84 -3.49 3.60
C ILE A 85 -4.18 -3.47 4.97
N LEU A 86 -2.87 -3.44 4.98
CA LEU A 86 -2.07 -3.50 6.21
C LEU A 86 -1.27 -2.23 6.36
N VAL A 87 -1.21 -1.69 7.57
CA VAL A 87 -0.38 -0.53 7.89
C VAL A 87 0.74 -0.99 8.81
N ILE A 88 1.97 -0.73 8.39
CA ILE A 88 3.15 -1.11 9.14
C ILE A 88 3.93 0.16 9.50
N PRO A 89 4.07 0.45 10.80
CA PRO A 89 4.93 1.56 11.22
C PRO A 89 6.39 1.23 10.88
N LEU A 90 7.10 2.21 10.34
CA LEU A 90 8.52 2.06 10.04
C LEU A 90 9.33 2.63 11.20
N SER A 91 10.03 1.76 11.92
CA SER A 91 10.79 2.18 13.10
C SER A 91 12.01 3.01 12.74
N TYR A 92 12.51 2.88 11.51
CA TYR A 92 13.63 3.67 11.02
C TYR A 92 13.46 3.96 9.54
N VAL A 93 13.73 5.20 9.17
CA VAL A 93 13.86 5.63 7.78
C VAL A 93 15.10 6.52 7.73
N ALA A 94 15.96 6.30 6.74
CA ALA A 94 17.16 7.13 6.58
C ALA A 94 16.75 8.60 6.52
N PRO A 95 17.46 9.51 7.24
CA PRO A 95 17.04 10.91 7.36
C PRO A 95 16.76 11.63 6.05
N ASP A 96 17.61 11.45 5.05
CA ASP A 96 17.41 12.09 3.74
C ASP A 96 16.17 11.56 3.03
N TYR A 97 15.91 10.25 3.16
CA TYR A 97 14.73 9.66 2.58
C TYR A 97 13.47 10.18 3.27
N LEU A 98 13.48 10.26 4.60
CA LEU A 98 12.36 10.79 5.36
C LEU A 98 12.08 12.25 5.02
N SER A 99 13.14 13.07 4.86
CA SER A 99 13.00 14.46 4.44
C SER A 99 12.32 14.55 3.07
N TRP A 100 12.75 13.69 2.15
CA TRP A 100 12.15 13.62 0.83
C TRP A 100 10.67 13.21 0.90
N MET A 101 10.33 12.20 1.72
CA MET A 101 8.95 11.79 1.90
C MET A 101 8.08 12.97 2.36
N LYS A 102 8.57 13.73 3.34
CA LYS A 102 7.83 14.89 3.88
C LYS A 102 7.68 16.01 2.83
N GLU A 103 8.64 16.14 1.94
CA GLU A 103 8.59 17.15 0.89
C GLU A 103 7.54 16.84 -0.17
N VAL A 104 7.39 15.58 -0.54
CA VAL A 104 6.53 15.19 -1.66
C VAL A 104 5.11 14.77 -1.25
N ILE A 105 4.86 14.58 0.04
CA ILE A 105 3.51 14.25 0.56
C ILE A 105 2.85 15.52 1.06
N HIS A 106 1.73 15.88 0.44
CA HIS A 106 0.98 17.06 0.87
C HIS A 106 -0.46 17.12 0.34
#